data_0f8c919967babecc97d88e6e12c4fa7e
#
_entry.id   0f8c919967babecc97d88e6e12c4fa7e
#
_cell.length_a   1.000
_cell.length_b   1.000
_cell.length_c   1.000
_cell.angle_alpha   90.00
_cell.angle_beta   90.00
_cell.angle_gamma   90.00
#
_symmetry.space_group_name_H-M   'P 1'
#
loop_
_entity.id
_entity.type
_entity.pdbx_description
1 polymer ?
#
loop_
_entity_poly.entity_id
_entity_poly.type
_entity_poly.pdbx_seq_one_letter_code
_entity_poly.pdbx_strand_id
1 'polypeptide(L)'
;MTGVYWIQHSRKPGLAIVARPRDEDLLENDLLLLKHAGIDVLVSLLEDDEGMDLGLEQERRLAEKIGLEFLSYPIPDRTTPTNREDFCRLISHLTAAIRAGKHVGVHCRASIGRSTIVTAAVLVELGWDASRALPLIEQARGCIVPDTEEQRLWILQLTPCTPEPK
;
A
#
# COMPACT_ATOMS: atom_id res chain seq x y z
N MET A 1 -16.29 8.26 -4.25
CA MET A 1 -15.70 7.40 -5.30
C MET A 1 -14.38 6.88 -4.78
N THR A 2 -14.24 5.58 -4.62
CA THR A 2 -12.99 4.97 -4.12
C THR A 2 -11.99 4.95 -5.26
N GLY A 3 -10.97 5.79 -5.20
CA GLY A 3 -9.93 5.87 -6.22
C GLY A 3 -8.97 4.68 -6.12
N VAL A 4 -8.72 4.01 -7.25
CA VAL A 4 -7.65 3.02 -7.39
C VAL A 4 -6.61 3.59 -8.34
N TYR A 5 -5.40 3.76 -7.84
CA TYR A 5 -4.28 4.35 -8.57
C TYR A 5 -3.27 3.26 -8.94
N TRP A 6 -3.51 2.61 -10.08
CA TRP A 6 -2.66 1.52 -10.57
C TRP A 6 -1.27 2.02 -10.95
N ILE A 7 -0.24 1.39 -10.40
CA ILE A 7 1.15 1.71 -10.70
C ILE A 7 1.60 0.88 -11.90
N GLN A 8 1.91 1.55 -13.01
CA GLN A 8 2.23 0.94 -14.29
C GLN A 8 3.70 0.52 -14.35
N HIS A 9 4.09 -0.47 -13.55
CA HIS A 9 5.47 -1.00 -13.51
C HIS A 9 5.70 -2.20 -14.45
N SER A 10 4.64 -2.78 -14.98
CA SER A 10 4.66 -3.91 -15.91
C SER A 10 3.37 -3.97 -16.74
N ARG A 11 3.29 -4.93 -17.67
CA ARG A 11 2.06 -5.16 -18.47
C ARG A 11 0.86 -5.58 -17.60
N LYS A 12 1.13 -6.24 -16.47
CA LYS A 12 0.13 -6.59 -15.45
C LYS A 12 0.58 -5.96 -14.13
N PRO A 13 0.18 -4.72 -13.86
CA PRO A 13 0.74 -3.95 -12.76
C PRO A 13 0.58 -4.64 -11.39
N GLY A 14 -0.57 -5.17 -11.05
CA GLY A 14 -0.82 -5.88 -9.80
C GLY A 14 -0.63 -5.07 -8.51
N LEU A 15 -0.23 -3.81 -8.59
CA LEU A 15 0.05 -2.94 -7.45
C LEU A 15 -0.63 -1.59 -7.63
N ALA A 16 -1.34 -1.16 -6.60
CA ALA A 16 -2.01 0.13 -6.58
C ALA A 16 -1.89 0.81 -5.21
N ILE A 17 -1.90 2.13 -5.21
CA ILE A 17 -2.36 2.90 -4.06
C ILE A 17 -3.87 3.02 -4.19
N VAL A 18 -4.61 2.87 -3.09
CA VAL A 18 -6.06 3.07 -3.09
C VAL A 18 -6.43 4.21 -2.14
N ALA A 19 -7.47 4.95 -2.48
CA ALA A 19 -8.01 5.92 -1.56
C ALA A 19 -8.51 5.21 -0.30
N ARG A 20 -8.28 5.80 0.85
CA ARG A 20 -8.82 5.28 2.11
C ARG A 20 -10.34 5.13 2.00
N PRO A 21 -10.90 3.96 2.37
CA PRO A 21 -12.35 3.83 2.43
C PRO A 21 -12.99 4.88 3.33
N ARG A 22 -14.20 5.27 3.02
CA ARG A 22 -14.98 6.17 3.86
C ARG A 22 -15.53 5.42 5.08
N ASP A 23 -16.01 6.18 6.03
CA ASP A 23 -16.47 5.67 7.32
C ASP A 23 -17.83 4.95 7.29
N GLU A 24 -18.10 4.25 8.38
CA GLU A 24 -19.38 3.67 8.81
C GLU A 24 -20.28 3.15 7.67
N ASP A 25 -21.32 3.90 7.32
CA ASP A 25 -22.34 3.48 6.36
C ASP A 25 -21.82 3.29 4.92
N LEU A 26 -20.71 3.92 4.59
CA LEU A 26 -20.11 3.87 3.25
C LEU A 26 -18.98 2.84 3.16
N LEU A 27 -18.48 2.34 4.27
CA LEU A 27 -17.30 1.47 4.34
C LEU A 27 -17.49 0.18 3.52
N GLU A 28 -18.56 -0.55 3.76
CA GLU A 28 -18.82 -1.81 3.04
C GLU A 28 -18.94 -1.57 1.53
N ASN A 29 -19.58 -0.48 1.13
CA ASN A 29 -19.72 -0.11 -0.27
C ASN A 29 -18.36 0.22 -0.92
N ASP A 30 -17.51 0.97 -0.22
CA ASP A 30 -16.18 1.30 -0.73
C ASP A 30 -15.28 0.06 -0.85
N LEU A 31 -15.35 -0.86 0.11
CA LEU A 31 -14.64 -2.14 0.02
C LEU A 31 -15.12 -3.00 -1.14
N LEU A 32 -16.44 -3.04 -1.39
CA LEU A 32 -17.01 -3.73 -2.56
C LEU A 32 -16.51 -3.11 -3.87
N LEU A 33 -16.42 -1.78 -3.95
CA LEU A 33 -15.87 -1.10 -5.13
C LEU A 33 -14.39 -1.47 -5.36
N LEU A 34 -13.58 -1.57 -4.31
CA LEU A 34 -12.19 -2.06 -4.42
C LEU A 34 -12.14 -3.49 -4.94
N LYS A 35 -12.98 -4.37 -4.40
CA LYS A 35 -13.10 -5.76 -4.87
C LYS A 35 -13.50 -5.85 -6.35
N HIS A 36 -14.49 -5.08 -6.76
CA HIS A 36 -14.93 -5.02 -8.16
C HIS A 36 -13.88 -4.40 -9.10
N ALA A 37 -13.05 -3.50 -8.59
CA ALA A 37 -11.90 -2.95 -9.32
C ALA A 37 -10.76 -3.97 -9.51
N GLY A 38 -10.86 -5.14 -8.86
CA GLY A 38 -9.91 -6.24 -9.01
C GLY A 38 -8.89 -6.36 -7.89
N ILE A 39 -9.01 -5.60 -6.80
CA ILE A 39 -8.13 -5.75 -5.63
C ILE A 39 -8.41 -7.10 -4.95
N ASP A 40 -7.37 -7.85 -4.66
CA ASP A 40 -7.41 -9.12 -3.93
C ASP A 40 -6.88 -8.99 -2.52
N VAL A 41 -5.86 -8.15 -2.33
CA VAL A 41 -5.19 -7.89 -1.05
C VAL A 41 -5.29 -6.41 -0.73
N LEU A 42 -5.86 -6.07 0.41
CA LEU A 42 -5.97 -4.70 0.91
C LEU A 42 -5.05 -4.51 2.10
N VAL A 43 -4.18 -3.53 2.04
CA VAL A 43 -3.23 -3.18 3.12
C VAL A 43 -3.63 -1.85 3.72
N SER A 44 -3.90 -1.83 5.02
CA SER A 44 -4.08 -0.61 5.80
C SER A 44 -2.81 -0.30 6.60
N LEU A 45 -2.33 0.92 6.49
CA LEU A 45 -1.15 1.41 7.21
C LEU A 45 -1.51 2.32 8.39
N LEU A 46 -2.80 2.36 8.74
CA LEU A 46 -3.30 3.16 9.85
C LEU A 46 -2.95 2.53 11.19
N GLU A 47 -2.64 3.38 12.17
CA GLU A 47 -2.63 2.97 13.56
C GLU A 47 -4.07 2.73 14.05
N ASP A 48 -4.23 1.94 15.11
CA ASP A 48 -5.56 1.58 15.64
C ASP A 48 -6.38 2.83 16.02
N ASP A 49 -5.73 3.81 16.66
CA ASP A 49 -6.36 5.08 17.05
C ASP A 49 -6.84 5.87 15.82
N GLU A 50 -6.04 5.92 14.76
CA GLU A 50 -6.44 6.55 13.50
C GLU A 50 -7.64 5.84 12.88
N GLY A 51 -7.63 4.51 12.88
CA GLY A 51 -8.73 3.70 12.36
C GLY A 51 -10.04 3.98 13.10
N MET A 52 -9.98 4.09 14.42
CA MET A 52 -11.12 4.47 15.26
C MET A 52 -11.61 5.89 14.95
N ASP A 53 -10.71 6.87 14.92
CA ASP A 53 -11.05 8.26 14.62
C ASP A 53 -11.66 8.44 13.22
N LEU A 54 -11.34 7.53 12.31
CA LEU A 54 -11.81 7.55 10.92
C LEU A 54 -13.03 6.64 10.68
N GLY A 55 -13.59 6.02 11.72
CA GLY A 55 -14.75 5.12 11.61
C GLY A 55 -14.46 3.84 10.85
N LEU A 56 -13.23 3.31 10.93
CA LEU A 56 -12.77 2.14 10.18
C LEU A 56 -12.57 0.89 11.06
N GLU A 57 -13.12 0.83 12.27
CA GLU A 57 -12.96 -0.30 13.18
C GLU A 57 -13.43 -1.62 12.57
N GLN A 58 -14.40 -1.56 11.67
CA GLN A 58 -14.99 -2.73 11.00
C GLN A 58 -14.29 -3.08 9.67
N GLU A 59 -13.27 -2.32 9.26
CA GLU A 59 -12.64 -2.48 7.94
C GLU A 59 -12.16 -3.91 7.70
N ARG A 60 -11.38 -4.47 8.61
CA ARG A 60 -10.90 -5.85 8.53
C ARG A 60 -12.05 -6.83 8.35
N ARG A 61 -13.01 -6.80 9.25
CA ARG A 61 -14.14 -7.74 9.26
C ARG A 61 -14.95 -7.67 7.98
N LEU A 62 -15.23 -6.46 7.49
CA LEU A 62 -15.99 -6.27 6.25
C LEU A 62 -15.19 -6.66 5.02
N ALA A 63 -13.89 -6.34 4.97
CA ALA A 63 -13.00 -6.75 3.88
C ALA A 63 -12.93 -8.27 3.76
N GLU A 64 -12.68 -8.97 4.86
CA GLU A 64 -12.63 -10.44 4.88
C GLU A 64 -13.98 -11.07 4.50
N LYS A 65 -15.09 -10.50 4.97
CA LYS A 65 -16.46 -10.95 4.63
C LYS A 65 -16.73 -10.94 3.13
N ILE A 66 -16.20 -9.97 2.39
CA ILE A 66 -16.38 -9.85 0.94
C ILE A 66 -15.28 -10.54 0.13
N GLY A 67 -14.36 -11.23 0.80
CA GLY A 67 -13.29 -12.01 0.16
C GLY A 67 -12.07 -11.21 -0.26
N LEU A 68 -11.78 -10.09 0.41
CA LEU A 68 -10.48 -9.43 0.37
C LEU A 68 -9.57 -10.05 1.43
N GLU A 69 -8.32 -10.34 1.08
CA GLU A 69 -7.28 -10.57 2.08
C GLU A 69 -6.92 -9.21 2.71
N PHE A 70 -7.02 -9.10 4.04
CA PHE A 70 -6.76 -7.83 4.73
C PHE A 70 -5.49 -7.91 5.57
N LEU A 71 -4.58 -6.99 5.35
CA LEU A 71 -3.34 -6.86 6.11
C LEU A 71 -3.30 -5.48 6.79
N SER A 72 -2.92 -5.48 8.06
CA SER A 72 -2.67 -4.25 8.81
C SER A 72 -1.18 -4.17 9.15
N TYR A 73 -0.55 -3.08 8.76
CA TYR A 73 0.83 -2.74 9.13
C TYR A 73 0.89 -1.27 9.55
N PRO A 74 0.64 -0.99 10.83
CA PRO A 74 0.60 0.39 11.31
C PRO A 74 1.95 1.09 11.17
N ILE A 75 1.93 2.28 10.58
CA ILE A 75 3.06 3.21 10.54
C ILE A 75 2.53 4.53 11.11
N PRO A 76 3.18 5.12 12.14
CA PRO A 76 2.76 6.43 12.64
C PRO A 76 2.74 7.48 11.52
N ASP A 77 1.71 8.32 11.52
CA ASP A 77 1.51 9.28 10.43
C ASP A 77 2.74 10.16 10.21
N ARG A 78 3.06 10.42 8.94
CA ARG A 78 4.21 11.21 8.48
C ARG A 78 5.60 10.66 8.88
N THR A 79 5.67 9.39 9.28
CA THR A 79 6.92 8.73 9.66
C THR A 79 7.30 7.59 8.70
N THR A 80 8.32 6.86 9.08
CA THR A 80 8.87 5.70 8.34
C THR A 80 8.83 4.45 9.21
N PRO A 81 8.87 3.23 8.61
CA PRO A 81 8.98 1.99 9.37
C PRO A 81 10.21 1.96 10.25
N THR A 82 10.06 1.46 11.48
CA THR A 82 11.14 1.38 12.47
C THR A 82 11.72 -0.02 12.62
N ASN A 83 10.95 -1.07 12.30
CA ASN A 83 11.39 -2.45 12.37
C ASN A 83 11.57 -3.02 10.96
N ARG A 84 12.84 -3.15 10.52
CA ARG A 84 13.16 -3.63 9.17
C ARG A 84 12.68 -5.07 8.94
N GLU A 85 12.78 -5.94 9.94
CA GLU A 85 12.40 -7.34 9.78
C GLU A 85 10.89 -7.50 9.54
N ASP A 86 10.09 -6.84 10.36
CA ASP A 86 8.62 -6.85 10.21
C ASP A 86 8.19 -6.21 8.89
N PHE A 87 8.84 -5.10 8.52
CA PHE A 87 8.59 -4.44 7.23
C PHE A 87 8.92 -5.37 6.06
N CYS A 88 10.06 -6.03 6.10
CA CYS A 88 10.45 -6.98 5.05
C CYS A 88 9.52 -8.19 4.96
N ARG A 89 8.96 -8.66 6.06
CA ARG A 89 7.92 -9.72 6.03
C ARG A 89 6.69 -9.24 5.25
N LEU A 90 6.23 -8.02 5.50
CA LEU A 90 5.13 -7.43 4.71
C LEU A 90 5.48 -7.36 3.23
N ILE A 91 6.64 -6.79 2.89
CA ILE A 91 7.05 -6.60 1.49
C ILE A 91 7.18 -7.95 0.77
N SER A 92 7.76 -8.95 1.41
CA SER A 92 7.88 -10.30 0.85
C SER A 92 6.51 -10.93 0.60
N HIS A 93 5.57 -10.77 1.52
CA HIS A 93 4.19 -11.27 1.37
C HIS A 93 3.49 -10.61 0.17
N LEU A 94 3.56 -9.27 0.07
CA LEU A 94 2.93 -8.53 -1.02
C LEU A 94 3.54 -8.87 -2.38
N THR A 95 4.86 -8.98 -2.44
CA THR A 95 5.58 -9.33 -3.67
C THR A 95 5.24 -10.76 -4.13
N ALA A 96 5.15 -11.71 -3.20
CA ALA A 96 4.72 -13.08 -3.49
C ALA A 96 3.27 -13.10 -4.02
N ALA A 97 2.37 -12.32 -3.44
CA ALA A 97 0.99 -12.20 -3.91
C ALA A 97 0.93 -11.66 -5.36
N ILE A 98 1.69 -10.62 -5.67
CA ILE A 98 1.77 -10.05 -7.03
C ILE A 98 2.34 -11.07 -8.02
N ARG A 99 3.39 -11.79 -7.66
CA ARG A 99 3.97 -12.87 -8.49
C ARG A 99 3.00 -14.01 -8.73
N ALA A 100 2.10 -14.26 -7.78
CA ALA A 100 1.01 -15.24 -7.92
C ALA A 100 -0.19 -14.71 -8.74
N GLY A 101 -0.12 -13.50 -9.27
CA GLY A 101 -1.17 -12.89 -10.08
C GLY A 101 -2.26 -12.16 -9.30
N LYS A 102 -2.09 -11.97 -8.00
CA LYS A 102 -3.00 -11.16 -7.17
C LYS A 102 -2.74 -9.67 -7.34
N HIS A 103 -3.75 -8.86 -7.09
CA HIS A 103 -3.69 -7.42 -7.11
C HIS A 103 -3.71 -6.85 -5.69
N VAL A 104 -2.71 -6.04 -5.38
CA VAL A 104 -2.51 -5.45 -4.06
C VAL A 104 -2.87 -3.97 -4.09
N GLY A 105 -3.72 -3.54 -3.16
CA GLY A 105 -4.05 -2.14 -2.91
C GLY A 105 -3.57 -1.71 -1.53
N VAL A 106 -2.92 -0.56 -1.45
CA VAL A 106 -2.36 -0.03 -0.21
C VAL A 106 -2.96 1.34 0.08
N HIS A 107 -3.47 1.54 1.28
CA HIS A 107 -3.91 2.85 1.74
C HIS A 107 -3.30 3.25 3.08
N CYS A 108 -3.28 4.54 3.32
CA CYS A 108 -3.06 5.16 4.62
C CYS A 108 -4.13 6.26 4.83
N ARG A 109 -3.85 7.32 5.58
CA ARG A 109 -4.83 8.39 5.79
C ARG A 109 -5.12 9.19 4.52
N ALA A 110 -4.09 9.76 3.91
CA ALA A 110 -4.19 10.55 2.67
C ALA A 110 -3.81 9.76 1.41
N SER A 111 -3.29 8.56 1.57
CA SER A 111 -2.75 7.73 0.49
C SER A 111 -1.67 8.44 -0.35
N ILE A 112 -0.78 9.15 0.33
CA ILE A 112 0.33 9.93 -0.24
C ILE A 112 1.67 9.52 0.38
N GLY A 113 1.81 9.51 1.71
CA GLY A 113 3.09 9.29 2.40
C GLY A 113 3.39 7.83 2.65
N ARG A 114 2.77 7.24 3.64
CA ARG A 114 3.02 5.85 4.08
C ARG A 114 2.73 4.82 2.98
N SER A 115 1.67 5.00 2.22
CA SER A 115 1.35 4.14 1.08
C SER A 115 2.42 4.18 -0.02
N THR A 116 3.05 5.33 -0.23
CA THR A 116 4.19 5.45 -1.15
C THR A 116 5.41 4.68 -0.65
N ILE A 117 5.69 4.70 0.66
CA ILE A 117 6.77 3.91 1.26
C ILE A 117 6.62 2.42 0.94
N VAL A 118 5.44 1.87 1.19
CA VAL A 118 5.17 0.44 0.98
C VAL A 118 5.19 0.08 -0.50
N THR A 119 4.55 0.87 -1.36
CA THR A 119 4.54 0.59 -2.80
C THR A 119 5.92 0.76 -3.44
N ALA A 120 6.72 1.73 -3.01
CA ALA A 120 8.11 1.87 -3.46
C ALA A 120 8.95 0.66 -3.05
N ALA A 121 8.81 0.18 -1.82
CA ALA A 121 9.52 -1.01 -1.34
C ALA A 121 9.14 -2.27 -2.12
N VAL A 122 7.87 -2.45 -2.46
CA VAL A 122 7.42 -3.55 -3.33
C VAL A 122 8.06 -3.44 -4.72
N LEU A 123 8.11 -2.25 -5.31
CA LEU A 123 8.77 -2.04 -6.61
C LEU A 123 10.26 -2.36 -6.54
N VAL A 124 10.95 -1.95 -5.47
CA VAL A 124 12.37 -2.28 -5.27
C VAL A 124 12.57 -3.80 -5.15
N GLU A 125 11.71 -4.50 -4.41
CA GLU A 125 11.74 -5.97 -4.32
C GLU A 125 11.48 -6.65 -5.67
N LEU A 126 10.71 -6.00 -6.55
CA LEU A 126 10.45 -6.46 -7.93
C LEU A 126 11.57 -6.08 -8.92
N GLY A 127 12.65 -5.45 -8.45
CA GLY A 127 13.86 -5.16 -9.24
C GLY A 127 13.98 -3.72 -9.74
N TRP A 128 13.14 -2.80 -9.29
CA TRP A 128 13.25 -1.39 -9.63
C TRP A 128 14.26 -0.66 -8.74
N ASP A 129 14.96 0.32 -9.30
CA ASP A 129 15.69 1.27 -8.47
C ASP A 129 14.71 2.21 -7.74
N ALA A 130 14.99 2.53 -6.48
CA ALA A 130 14.14 3.41 -5.69
C ALA A 130 13.93 4.79 -6.35
N SER A 131 14.98 5.35 -6.97
CA SER A 131 14.91 6.62 -7.70
C SER A 131 13.99 6.58 -8.92
N ARG A 132 13.74 5.40 -9.49
CA ARG A 132 12.84 5.20 -10.62
C ARG A 132 11.44 4.80 -10.18
N ALA A 133 11.29 4.21 -9.01
CA ALA A 133 10.01 3.83 -8.43
C ALA A 133 9.14 5.05 -8.09
N LEU A 134 9.73 6.10 -7.51
CA LEU A 134 9.01 7.31 -7.12
C LEU A 134 8.27 7.99 -8.28
N PRO A 135 8.89 8.25 -9.45
CA PRO A 135 8.17 8.84 -10.59
C PRO A 135 6.99 8.01 -11.08
N LEU A 136 7.08 6.68 -11.02
CA LEU A 136 5.96 5.79 -11.38
C LEU A 136 4.78 5.97 -10.43
N ILE A 137 5.05 6.10 -9.14
CA ILE A 137 4.02 6.29 -8.11
C ILE A 137 3.41 7.69 -8.23
N GLU A 138 4.23 8.72 -8.46
CA GLU A 138 3.75 10.09 -8.70
C GLU A 138 2.83 10.15 -9.92
N GLN A 139 3.21 9.49 -11.01
CA GLN A 139 2.40 9.42 -12.22
C GLN A 139 1.04 8.73 -11.94
N ALA A 140 1.05 7.63 -11.19
CA ALA A 140 -0.18 6.93 -10.84
C ALA A 140 -1.09 7.77 -9.93
N ARG A 141 -0.51 8.45 -8.93
CA ARG A 141 -1.27 9.27 -7.98
C ARG A 141 -1.70 10.62 -8.55
N GLY A 142 -1.00 11.12 -9.56
CA GLY A 142 -1.25 12.46 -10.13
C GLY A 142 -0.86 13.61 -9.19
N CYS A 143 -0.01 13.37 -8.22
CA CYS A 143 0.50 14.37 -7.27
C CYS A 143 1.90 14.01 -6.79
N ILE A 144 2.59 14.98 -6.21
CA ILE A 144 3.91 14.75 -5.61
C ILE A 144 3.79 13.81 -4.42
N VAL A 145 4.65 12.80 -4.37
CA VAL A 145 4.76 11.83 -3.27
C VAL A 145 6.23 11.64 -2.89
N PRO A 146 6.56 11.20 -1.67
CA PRO A 146 5.69 11.03 -0.51
C PRO A 146 5.31 12.37 0.14
N ASP A 147 4.76 12.32 1.36
CA ASP A 147 4.26 13.48 2.09
C ASP A 147 5.36 14.31 2.72
N THR A 148 6.48 13.69 3.13
CA THR A 148 7.59 14.37 3.80
C THR A 148 8.94 14.09 3.14
N GLU A 149 9.91 14.99 3.35
CA GLU A 149 11.29 14.78 2.89
C GLU A 149 11.96 13.62 3.62
N GLU A 150 11.66 13.40 4.90
CA GLU A 150 12.17 12.24 5.65
C GLU A 150 11.73 10.93 4.99
N GLN A 151 10.46 10.81 4.61
CA GLN A 151 9.94 9.65 3.89
C GLN A 151 10.62 9.49 2.53
N ARG A 152 10.84 10.59 1.81
CA ARG A 152 11.53 10.58 0.52
C ARG A 152 12.95 10.05 0.65
N LEU A 153 13.73 10.57 1.58
CA LEU A 153 15.10 10.13 1.83
C LEU A 153 15.16 8.67 2.26
N TRP A 154 14.22 8.24 3.08
CA TRP A 154 14.10 6.84 3.49
C TRP A 154 13.84 5.92 2.30
N ILE A 155 12.93 6.30 1.40
CA ILE A 155 12.62 5.55 0.17
C ILE A 155 13.85 5.44 -0.73
N LEU A 156 14.60 6.53 -0.93
CA LEU A 156 15.79 6.54 -1.80
C LEU A 156 16.92 5.63 -1.29
N GLN A 157 16.89 5.25 -0.02
CA GLN A 157 17.85 4.32 0.59
C GLN A 157 17.36 2.85 0.57
N LEU A 158 16.18 2.57 0.03
CA LEU A 158 15.63 1.22 -0.03
C LEU A 158 16.54 0.29 -0.84
N THR A 159 16.74 -0.88 -0.27
CA THR A 159 17.36 -2.03 -0.92
C THR A 159 16.41 -3.22 -0.84
N PRO A 160 16.51 -4.22 -1.74
CA PRO A 160 15.69 -5.41 -1.65
C PRO A 160 15.77 -6.08 -0.28
N CYS A 161 14.64 -6.56 0.20
CA CYS A 161 14.55 -7.34 1.43
C CYS A 161 15.16 -8.73 1.26
N THR A 162 14.96 -9.33 0.08
CA THR A 162 15.55 -10.61 -0.29
C THR A 162 16.98 -10.37 -0.81
N PRO A 163 18.02 -11.00 -0.22
CA PRO A 163 19.38 -10.92 -0.76
C PRO A 163 19.41 -11.43 -2.19
N GLU A 164 20.16 -10.74 -3.07
CA GLU A 164 20.42 -11.28 -4.39
C GLU A 164 21.10 -12.67 -4.27
N PRO A 165 20.69 -13.64 -5.08
CA PRO A 165 21.41 -14.91 -5.13
C PRO A 165 22.86 -14.65 -5.58
N LYS A 166 23.82 -15.13 -4.77
CA LYS A 166 25.26 -15.06 -5.09
C LYS A 166 25.60 -15.92 -6.27
#